data_0e586481db89e1664b842703a86483ed
#
_entry.id   0e586481db89e1664b842703a86483ed
#
_cell.length_a   1.000
_cell.length_b   1.000
_cell.length_c   1.000
_cell.angle_alpha   90.00
_cell.angle_beta   90.00
_cell.angle_gamma   90.00
#
_symmetry.space_group_name_H-M   'P 1'
#
loop_
_entity.id
_entity.type
_entity.pdbx_description
1 polymer ?
#
loop_
_entity_poly.entity_id
_entity_poly.type
_entity_poly.pdbx_seq_one_letter_code
_entity_poly.pdbx_strand_id
1 'polypeptide(L)'
;MTPVDGNWYDVGGGARLWVGDVVSTEALGIRLHFKSFHLPAGAELAVYGPDDKSGAGGTLRNGFPGFDPERYVELYRGSEAQAARTDFWTGTLVGERVRIEYLAPAGVGSSALPFAVDGLQHLYLDPVARLAKSLMEKAAGDCHNDVTCFPEWADVAKSVSGIGIVFSGGTGFCTGQLINDLAGDFTPYYLTAHHCLSTRKEAASSEYFWLYQTSTCNGTPPTLDSVPRSVGATLVATGKASDYTLLMVEGALPGGLFWSGWTAERIADGTAAAGIHHPSADFKRISFGTKDESSACGDVKNFVRISWTKGVTEPGSSGSGIFRTDNHQLFGQLLGGPSACEADPASLFDCYGAFASSYPNVKNPLRKGWDDESEPNNSCDKARVVMTGTLKNRVVKVLDPDWYKISVPAGKTLTVQVSFVDANGDVDLDLFDASCGTAPLATSHTANDQEVVQWKNTTGARAFAVWKVFLASDTRNNYNMTVNIR
;
A
#
# COMPACT_ATOMS: atom_id res chain seq x y z
N MET A 1 -22.81 12.99 -5.58
CA MET A 1 -23.27 11.69 -6.10
C MET A 1 -24.60 11.33 -5.47
N THR A 2 -25.51 10.73 -6.20
CA THR A 2 -26.69 10.07 -5.62
C THR A 2 -26.19 8.88 -4.79
N PRO A 3 -26.79 8.62 -3.63
CA PRO A 3 -26.48 7.38 -2.88
C PRO A 3 -26.63 6.17 -3.81
N VAL A 4 -25.80 5.15 -3.61
CA VAL A 4 -25.96 3.90 -4.35
C VAL A 4 -27.27 3.26 -3.90
N ASP A 5 -28.22 3.16 -4.82
CA ASP A 5 -29.50 2.50 -4.54
C ASP A 5 -29.32 1.00 -4.56
N GLY A 6 -29.90 0.31 -3.58
CA GLY A 6 -29.82 -1.14 -3.48
C GLY A 6 -30.97 -1.74 -2.70
N ASN A 7 -31.11 -3.05 -2.81
CA ASN A 7 -32.19 -3.80 -2.20
C ASN A 7 -31.68 -4.74 -1.11
N TRP A 8 -32.48 -4.88 -0.05
CA TRP A 8 -32.23 -5.84 1.02
C TRP A 8 -32.98 -7.14 0.78
N TYR A 9 -32.29 -8.24 1.01
CA TYR A 9 -32.79 -9.62 0.90
C TYR A 9 -32.61 -10.34 2.23
N ASP A 10 -33.58 -11.16 2.64
CA ASP A 10 -33.44 -12.07 3.77
C ASP A 10 -32.74 -13.35 3.27
N VAL A 11 -31.64 -13.71 3.87
CA VAL A 11 -30.84 -14.90 3.49
C VAL A 11 -30.95 -16.05 4.50
N GLY A 12 -31.86 -15.91 5.47
CA GLY A 12 -32.11 -16.90 6.52
C GLY A 12 -31.21 -16.72 7.75
N GLY A 13 -31.56 -17.39 8.84
CA GLY A 13 -30.80 -17.31 10.10
C GLY A 13 -30.75 -15.91 10.74
N GLY A 14 -31.60 -14.97 10.30
CA GLY A 14 -31.59 -13.57 10.74
C GLY A 14 -30.54 -12.70 10.08
N ALA A 15 -29.76 -13.23 9.15
CA ALA A 15 -28.81 -12.47 8.32
C ALA A 15 -29.52 -11.82 7.13
N ARG A 16 -29.01 -10.68 6.67
CA ARG A 16 -29.56 -9.93 5.54
C ARG A 16 -28.45 -9.57 4.53
N LEU A 17 -28.80 -9.62 3.27
CA LEU A 17 -27.91 -9.23 2.17
C LEU A 17 -28.46 -7.96 1.52
N TRP A 18 -27.62 -6.93 1.45
CA TRP A 18 -27.87 -5.75 0.61
C TRP A 18 -27.10 -5.88 -0.70
N VAL A 19 -27.77 -5.59 -1.81
CA VAL A 19 -27.17 -5.62 -3.15
C VAL A 19 -27.46 -4.30 -3.83
N GLY A 20 -26.39 -3.62 -4.29
CA GLY A 20 -26.48 -2.40 -5.06
C GLY A 20 -25.55 -2.44 -6.27
N ASP A 21 -25.96 -1.83 -7.35
CA ASP A 21 -25.15 -1.72 -8.57
C ASP A 21 -24.76 -0.26 -8.82
N VAL A 22 -23.51 -0.05 -9.21
CA VAL A 22 -23.01 1.23 -9.74
C VAL A 22 -22.76 1.05 -11.22
N VAL A 23 -23.39 1.89 -12.05
CA VAL A 23 -23.26 1.83 -13.51
C VAL A 23 -22.62 3.11 -14.00
N SER A 24 -21.64 2.97 -14.87
CA SER A 24 -21.00 4.07 -15.59
C SER A 24 -20.89 3.66 -17.05
N THR A 25 -21.88 4.11 -17.84
CA THR A 25 -22.01 3.74 -19.26
C THR A 25 -20.74 4.05 -20.04
N GLU A 26 -20.33 3.16 -20.93
CA GLU A 26 -19.10 3.23 -21.74
C GLU A 26 -17.79 3.12 -20.92
N ALA A 27 -17.85 2.88 -19.62
CA ALA A 27 -16.66 2.62 -18.85
C ALA A 27 -16.06 1.25 -19.22
N LEU A 28 -14.77 1.21 -19.47
CA LEU A 28 -14.01 -0.05 -19.63
C LEU A 28 -13.56 -0.62 -18.29
N GLY A 29 -13.58 0.21 -17.25
CA GLY A 29 -13.37 -0.18 -15.88
C GLY A 29 -13.90 0.89 -14.92
N ILE A 30 -14.23 0.46 -13.72
CA ILE A 30 -14.74 1.32 -12.65
C ILE A 30 -13.92 1.08 -11.40
N ARG A 31 -13.63 2.16 -10.66
CA ARG A 31 -13.15 2.11 -9.28
C ARG A 31 -14.10 2.90 -8.40
N LEU A 32 -14.37 2.41 -7.21
CA LEU A 32 -15.26 3.05 -6.25
C LEU A 32 -14.45 3.59 -5.07
N HIS A 33 -14.85 4.75 -4.57
CA HIS A 33 -14.32 5.35 -3.37
C HIS A 33 -15.28 5.11 -2.21
N PHE A 34 -14.81 4.40 -1.20
CA PHE A 34 -15.55 4.13 0.02
C PHE A 34 -15.14 5.11 1.12
N LYS A 35 -16.14 5.62 1.85
CA LYS A 35 -15.99 6.45 3.06
C LYS A 35 -16.82 5.92 4.21
N SER A 36 -16.43 6.34 5.42
CA SER A 36 -17.12 5.94 6.65
C SER A 36 -17.32 4.42 6.72
N PHE A 37 -16.31 3.69 6.30
CA PHE A 37 -16.35 2.24 6.14
C PHE A 37 -16.08 1.55 7.48
N HIS A 38 -17.14 0.97 8.08
CA HIS A 38 -17.07 0.31 9.38
C HIS A 38 -17.91 -0.97 9.38
N LEU A 39 -17.38 -2.05 8.84
CA LEU A 39 -18.10 -3.33 8.81
C LEU A 39 -18.23 -3.90 10.24
N PRO A 40 -19.45 -4.22 10.70
CA PRO A 40 -19.65 -4.95 11.96
C PRO A 40 -18.94 -6.30 11.98
N ALA A 41 -18.53 -6.77 13.15
CA ALA A 41 -17.94 -8.09 13.29
C ALA A 41 -18.84 -9.19 12.67
N GLY A 42 -18.27 -10.05 11.86
CA GLY A 42 -18.99 -11.11 11.14
C GLY A 42 -19.71 -10.64 9.87
N ALA A 43 -19.68 -9.34 9.54
CA ALA A 43 -20.17 -8.85 8.27
C ALA A 43 -19.16 -9.12 7.14
N GLU A 44 -19.66 -9.17 5.91
CA GLU A 44 -18.83 -9.32 4.71
C GLU A 44 -19.33 -8.36 3.63
N LEU A 45 -18.42 -7.72 2.91
CA LEU A 45 -18.70 -6.92 1.73
C LEU A 45 -17.87 -7.44 0.57
N ALA A 46 -18.54 -7.73 -0.55
CA ALA A 46 -17.92 -8.09 -1.81
C ALA A 46 -18.18 -7.01 -2.87
N VAL A 47 -17.16 -6.65 -3.63
CA VAL A 47 -17.27 -5.69 -4.73
C VAL A 47 -16.67 -6.33 -5.99
N TYR A 48 -17.46 -6.39 -7.07
CA TYR A 48 -17.04 -7.09 -8.29
C TYR A 48 -17.80 -6.59 -9.54
N GLY A 49 -17.25 -6.88 -10.73
CA GLY A 49 -17.93 -6.66 -12.00
C GLY A 49 -18.85 -7.84 -12.32
N PRO A 50 -20.19 -7.69 -12.36
CA PRO A 50 -21.09 -8.77 -12.74
C PRO A 50 -20.92 -9.11 -14.23
N ASP A 51 -21.08 -10.39 -14.60
CA ASP A 51 -21.06 -10.80 -16.00
C ASP A 51 -22.44 -10.54 -16.64
N ASP A 52 -22.55 -9.50 -17.45
CA ASP A 52 -23.78 -9.17 -18.19
C ASP A 52 -23.94 -9.97 -19.50
N LYS A 53 -22.99 -10.84 -19.86
CA LYS A 53 -23.05 -11.60 -21.12
C LYS A 53 -24.03 -12.76 -21.11
N SER A 54 -24.44 -13.17 -19.92
CA SER A 54 -25.39 -14.27 -19.76
C SER A 54 -26.72 -13.75 -19.26
N GLY A 55 -27.57 -13.16 -19.96
CA GLY A 55 -28.98 -12.86 -19.55
C GLY A 55 -29.73 -14.00 -18.81
N ALA A 56 -29.01 -14.97 -18.31
CA ALA A 56 -29.36 -16.09 -17.44
C ALA A 56 -28.47 -16.05 -16.21
N GLY A 57 -28.99 -15.49 -15.15
CA GLY A 57 -28.69 -15.68 -13.77
C GLY A 57 -27.45 -16.48 -13.36
N GLY A 58 -26.24 -15.85 -13.37
CA GLY A 58 -25.11 -16.38 -12.61
C GLY A 58 -25.39 -16.29 -11.12
N THR A 59 -24.79 -17.14 -10.32
CA THR A 59 -25.10 -17.25 -8.88
C THR A 59 -24.27 -16.23 -8.10
N LEU A 60 -24.89 -15.42 -7.27
CA LEU A 60 -24.17 -14.64 -6.26
C LEU A 60 -23.30 -15.58 -5.42
N ARG A 61 -22.22 -15.06 -4.87
CA ARG A 61 -21.33 -15.79 -3.95
C ARG A 61 -22.08 -16.54 -2.85
N ASN A 62 -23.29 -16.10 -2.50
CA ASN A 62 -24.21 -16.72 -1.53
C ASN A 62 -25.48 -17.32 -2.15
N GLY A 63 -25.46 -17.71 -3.43
CA GLY A 63 -26.61 -18.39 -4.06
C GLY A 63 -27.51 -17.51 -4.94
N PHE A 64 -27.12 -16.27 -5.23
CA PHE A 64 -27.86 -15.34 -6.09
C PHE A 64 -27.25 -15.23 -7.51
N PRO A 65 -28.01 -14.78 -8.54
CA PRO A 65 -27.52 -14.75 -9.92
C PRO A 65 -26.48 -13.65 -10.19
N GLY A 66 -25.36 -13.94 -10.85
CA GLY A 66 -24.40 -12.96 -11.39
C GLY A 66 -22.95 -13.06 -10.92
N PHE A 67 -22.58 -14.10 -10.14
CA PHE A 67 -21.20 -14.30 -9.71
C PHE A 67 -20.42 -15.20 -10.66
N ASP A 68 -19.26 -14.72 -11.13
CA ASP A 68 -18.26 -15.51 -11.84
C ASP A 68 -17.05 -15.73 -10.91
N PRO A 69 -16.78 -16.97 -10.45
CA PRO A 69 -15.68 -17.25 -9.53
C PRO A 69 -14.29 -17.04 -10.17
N GLU A 70 -14.21 -16.89 -11.49
CA GLU A 70 -12.96 -16.62 -12.21
C GLU A 70 -12.62 -15.12 -12.29
N ARG A 71 -13.55 -14.23 -11.87
CA ARG A 71 -13.33 -12.79 -11.87
C ARG A 71 -12.76 -12.29 -10.56
N TYR A 72 -12.04 -11.18 -10.68
CA TYR A 72 -11.52 -10.44 -9.54
C TYR A 72 -12.68 -9.94 -8.65
N VAL A 73 -12.63 -10.30 -7.39
CA VAL A 73 -13.56 -9.88 -6.34
C VAL A 73 -12.78 -9.27 -5.20
N GLU A 74 -13.09 -8.04 -4.85
CA GLU A 74 -12.62 -7.47 -3.60
C GLU A 74 -13.52 -7.89 -2.46
N LEU A 75 -12.91 -8.51 -1.46
CA LEU A 75 -13.60 -9.03 -0.30
C LEU A 75 -13.12 -8.36 0.97
N TYR A 76 -14.07 -7.76 1.70
CA TYR A 76 -13.83 -7.12 2.98
C TYR A 76 -14.63 -7.86 4.06
N ARG A 77 -14.02 -8.09 5.23
CA ARG A 77 -14.66 -8.76 6.36
C ARG A 77 -14.61 -7.87 7.57
N GLY A 78 -15.73 -7.79 8.28
CA GLY A 78 -15.80 -7.11 9.58
C GLY A 78 -14.95 -7.84 10.61
N SER A 79 -13.75 -7.31 10.84
CA SER A 79 -12.80 -7.75 11.86
C SER A 79 -12.07 -6.52 12.40
N GLU A 80 -11.45 -6.64 13.58
CA GLU A 80 -10.63 -5.55 14.13
C GLU A 80 -9.51 -5.12 13.16
N ALA A 81 -8.99 -6.04 12.36
CA ALA A 81 -7.96 -5.75 11.36
C ALA A 81 -8.44 -4.88 10.19
N GLN A 82 -9.73 -4.86 9.89
CA GLN A 82 -10.32 -4.03 8.82
C GLN A 82 -10.99 -2.74 9.33
N ALA A 83 -11.17 -2.60 10.62
CA ALA A 83 -11.70 -1.36 11.23
C ALA A 83 -10.87 -0.10 10.89
N ALA A 84 -9.70 -0.31 10.35
CA ALA A 84 -8.69 0.68 10.06
C ALA A 84 -8.78 1.33 8.66
N ARG A 85 -9.53 0.77 7.73
CA ARG A 85 -9.73 1.34 6.38
C ARG A 85 -11.09 2.01 6.31
N THR A 86 -11.17 3.26 6.75
CA THR A 86 -12.42 4.02 6.74
C THR A 86 -12.64 4.83 5.46
N ASP A 87 -11.57 5.05 4.69
CA ASP A 87 -11.55 5.88 3.48
C ASP A 87 -10.56 5.25 2.46
N PHE A 88 -11.05 4.71 1.33
CA PHE A 88 -10.19 4.03 0.36
C PHE A 88 -10.83 3.86 -1.02
N TRP A 89 -10.01 3.62 -2.04
CA TRP A 89 -10.43 3.23 -3.38
C TRP A 89 -10.37 1.71 -3.56
N THR A 90 -11.33 1.15 -4.31
CA THR A 90 -11.23 -0.23 -4.81
C THR A 90 -10.13 -0.33 -5.87
N GLY A 91 -9.69 -1.54 -6.16
CA GLY A 91 -8.98 -1.84 -7.40
C GLY A 91 -9.87 -1.61 -8.64
N THR A 92 -9.26 -1.80 -9.80
CA THR A 92 -9.96 -1.69 -11.06
C THR A 92 -10.87 -2.90 -11.29
N LEU A 93 -12.16 -2.63 -11.43
CA LEU A 93 -13.19 -3.61 -11.78
C LEU A 93 -13.56 -3.40 -13.24
N VAL A 94 -13.38 -4.44 -14.07
CA VAL A 94 -13.57 -4.35 -15.52
C VAL A 94 -15.05 -4.29 -15.87
N GLY A 95 -15.42 -3.38 -16.76
CA GLY A 95 -16.78 -3.22 -17.29
C GLY A 95 -17.49 -1.94 -16.86
N GLU A 96 -18.72 -1.79 -17.35
CA GLU A 96 -19.58 -0.62 -17.12
C GLU A 96 -20.38 -0.69 -15.82
N ARG A 97 -20.36 -1.83 -15.14
CA ARG A 97 -21.16 -2.09 -13.94
C ARG A 97 -20.30 -2.71 -12.86
N VAL A 98 -20.47 -2.25 -11.64
CA VAL A 98 -19.91 -2.82 -10.43
C VAL A 98 -21.03 -3.14 -9.46
N ARG A 99 -21.01 -4.35 -8.93
CA ARG A 99 -21.93 -4.82 -7.89
C ARG A 99 -21.27 -4.77 -6.53
N ILE A 100 -22.04 -4.30 -5.57
CA ILE A 100 -21.67 -4.28 -4.15
C ILE A 100 -22.65 -5.18 -3.41
N GLU A 101 -22.12 -6.20 -2.73
CA GLU A 101 -22.89 -7.08 -1.86
C GLU A 101 -22.45 -6.92 -0.41
N TYR A 102 -23.35 -6.51 0.45
CA TYR A 102 -23.10 -6.40 1.88
C TYR A 102 -23.93 -7.42 2.65
N LEU A 103 -23.26 -8.42 3.22
CA LEU A 103 -23.86 -9.42 4.10
C LEU A 103 -23.80 -8.93 5.55
N ALA A 104 -24.94 -8.54 6.10
CA ALA A 104 -25.09 -8.18 7.50
C ALA A 104 -25.39 -9.43 8.34
N PRO A 105 -24.62 -9.72 9.41
CA PRO A 105 -24.90 -10.84 10.27
C PRO A 105 -26.19 -10.66 11.09
N ALA A 106 -26.72 -11.75 11.62
CA ALA A 106 -27.91 -11.72 12.49
C ALA A 106 -27.68 -10.77 13.69
N GLY A 107 -28.71 -9.98 14.02
CA GLY A 107 -28.67 -9.06 15.15
C GLY A 107 -28.13 -7.66 14.83
N VAL A 108 -27.59 -7.42 13.63
CA VAL A 108 -27.24 -6.09 13.16
C VAL A 108 -28.51 -5.37 12.70
N GLY A 109 -29.10 -4.58 13.60
CA GLY A 109 -30.45 -4.01 13.47
C GLY A 109 -30.59 -2.74 12.63
N SER A 110 -29.57 -2.34 11.83
CA SER A 110 -29.60 -1.10 11.07
C SER A 110 -30.03 -1.33 9.62
N SER A 111 -30.97 -0.49 9.14
CA SER A 111 -31.25 -0.36 7.69
C SER A 111 -30.22 0.52 6.99
N ALA A 112 -29.35 1.19 7.74
CA ALA A 112 -28.28 2.02 7.21
C ALA A 112 -27.06 1.15 6.86
N LEU A 113 -26.42 1.45 5.73
CA LEU A 113 -25.18 0.80 5.32
C LEU A 113 -24.02 1.28 6.20
N PRO A 114 -23.10 0.40 6.60
CA PRO A 114 -21.92 0.75 7.39
C PRO A 114 -20.78 1.34 6.50
N PHE A 115 -21.14 1.92 5.38
CA PHE A 115 -20.23 2.58 4.43
C PHE A 115 -21.00 3.56 3.55
N ALA A 116 -20.27 4.49 2.94
CA ALA A 116 -20.76 5.34 1.87
C ALA A 116 -19.87 5.20 0.64
N VAL A 117 -20.44 5.26 -0.56
CA VAL A 117 -19.71 5.39 -1.81
C VAL A 117 -19.86 6.84 -2.28
N ASP A 118 -18.79 7.63 -2.20
CA ASP A 118 -18.82 9.06 -2.52
C ASP A 118 -18.01 9.42 -3.76
N GLY A 119 -17.27 8.48 -4.33
CA GLY A 119 -16.44 8.63 -5.51
C GLY A 119 -16.57 7.48 -6.50
N LEU A 120 -16.48 7.82 -7.78
CA LEU A 120 -16.35 6.87 -8.88
C LEU A 120 -15.27 7.36 -9.84
N GLN A 121 -14.38 6.49 -10.24
CA GLN A 121 -13.50 6.69 -11.39
C GLN A 121 -14.06 5.91 -12.57
N HIS A 122 -14.40 6.66 -13.63
CA HIS A 122 -14.75 6.10 -14.94
C HIS A 122 -13.47 5.94 -15.75
N LEU A 123 -13.09 4.71 -16.04
CA LEU A 123 -11.94 4.41 -16.87
C LEU A 123 -12.42 4.20 -18.30
N TYR A 124 -12.26 5.21 -19.14
CA TYR A 124 -12.57 5.18 -20.57
C TYR A 124 -11.49 4.49 -21.41
N LEU A 125 -10.40 4.15 -20.79
CA LEU A 125 -9.35 3.29 -21.30
C LEU A 125 -9.33 2.08 -20.39
N ASP A 126 -9.60 0.91 -20.92
CA ASP A 126 -9.42 -0.34 -20.18
C ASP A 126 -7.95 -0.45 -19.82
N PRO A 127 -7.57 -0.29 -18.54
CA PRO A 127 -6.19 -0.44 -18.14
C PRO A 127 -5.67 -1.85 -18.43
N VAL A 128 -6.58 -2.85 -18.42
CA VAL A 128 -6.29 -4.25 -18.74
C VAL A 128 -6.30 -4.47 -20.25
N ALA A 129 -7.30 -3.95 -21.00
CA ALA A 129 -7.34 -4.12 -22.45
C ALA A 129 -6.46 -3.14 -23.20
N ARG A 130 -6.14 -1.96 -22.67
CA ARG A 130 -5.08 -1.10 -23.24
C ARG A 130 -3.71 -1.75 -23.04
N LEU A 131 -3.51 -2.41 -21.92
CA LEU A 131 -2.43 -3.32 -21.73
C LEU A 131 -2.52 -4.49 -22.73
N ALA A 132 -3.66 -5.17 -22.82
CA ALA A 132 -3.87 -6.26 -23.76
C ALA A 132 -3.83 -5.79 -25.22
N LYS A 133 -4.34 -4.59 -25.55
CA LYS A 133 -4.31 -4.04 -26.90
C LYS A 133 -2.97 -3.41 -27.25
N SER A 134 -2.25 -2.84 -26.29
CA SER A 134 -0.82 -2.53 -26.46
C SER A 134 0.03 -3.79 -26.52
N LEU A 135 -0.40 -4.89 -25.88
CA LEU A 135 0.17 -6.23 -25.99
C LEU A 135 -0.13 -6.88 -27.36
N MET A 136 -1.25 -6.53 -28.00
CA MET A 136 -1.55 -6.99 -29.37
C MET A 136 -0.95 -6.09 -30.45
N GLU A 137 -0.73 -4.81 -30.19
CA GLU A 137 -0.15 -3.82 -31.10
C GLU A 137 1.33 -3.47 -30.80
N LYS A 138 1.80 -3.73 -29.55
CA LYS A 138 3.18 -3.66 -29.09
C LYS A 138 3.36 -4.62 -27.90
N ALA A 139 3.47 -5.90 -28.18
CA ALA A 139 4.18 -6.78 -27.26
C ALA A 139 5.54 -6.14 -26.95
N ALA A 140 6.05 -6.32 -25.72
CA ALA A 140 7.43 -6.00 -25.43
C ALA A 140 8.31 -6.58 -26.54
N GLY A 141 9.27 -5.79 -27.02
CA GLY A 141 10.08 -6.20 -28.18
C GLY A 141 10.74 -7.57 -27.96
N ASP A 142 11.02 -8.27 -29.03
CA ASP A 142 11.55 -9.65 -28.99
C ASP A 142 12.90 -9.81 -28.28
N CYS A 143 13.58 -8.70 -27.95
CA CYS A 143 14.85 -8.71 -27.23
C CYS A 143 14.71 -8.92 -25.72
N HIS A 144 13.51 -8.88 -25.15
CA HIS A 144 13.29 -9.08 -23.73
C HIS A 144 13.38 -10.53 -23.31
N ASN A 145 14.03 -10.77 -22.18
CA ASN A 145 14.16 -12.11 -21.63
C ASN A 145 13.06 -12.36 -20.59
N ASP A 146 12.43 -13.52 -20.65
CA ASP A 146 11.54 -13.98 -19.58
C ASP A 146 12.34 -14.22 -18.31
N VAL A 147 11.89 -13.63 -17.19
CA VAL A 147 12.57 -13.75 -15.90
C VAL A 147 12.68 -15.18 -15.42
N THR A 148 11.72 -16.04 -15.76
CA THR A 148 11.70 -17.44 -15.34
C THR A 148 12.74 -18.32 -16.02
N CYS A 149 13.40 -17.81 -17.08
CA CYS A 149 14.54 -18.45 -17.67
C CYS A 149 15.84 -18.31 -16.82
N PHE A 150 15.78 -17.56 -15.74
CA PHE A 150 16.91 -17.26 -14.86
C PHE A 150 16.57 -17.61 -13.40
N PRO A 151 16.59 -18.92 -13.04
CA PRO A 151 16.11 -19.39 -11.74
C PRO A 151 16.89 -18.81 -10.54
N GLU A 152 18.12 -18.36 -10.73
CA GLU A 152 18.93 -17.67 -9.73
C GLU A 152 18.31 -16.32 -9.31
N TRP A 153 17.43 -15.75 -10.12
CA TRP A 153 16.71 -14.51 -9.84
C TRP A 153 15.29 -14.72 -9.29
N ALA A 154 14.88 -15.97 -9.08
CA ALA A 154 13.49 -16.30 -8.72
C ALA A 154 13.01 -15.60 -7.45
N ASP A 155 13.85 -15.42 -6.44
CA ASP A 155 13.47 -14.72 -5.20
C ASP A 155 13.34 -13.22 -5.44
N VAL A 156 14.32 -12.58 -6.07
CA VAL A 156 14.23 -11.14 -6.41
C VAL A 156 13.02 -10.87 -7.30
N ALA A 157 12.73 -11.75 -8.26
CA ALA A 157 11.56 -11.63 -9.13
C ALA A 157 10.23 -11.56 -8.34
N LYS A 158 10.12 -12.27 -7.21
CA LYS A 158 8.94 -12.22 -6.33
C LYS A 158 8.78 -10.89 -5.58
N SER A 159 9.82 -10.07 -5.48
CA SER A 159 9.71 -8.73 -4.89
C SER A 159 9.15 -7.70 -5.87
N VAL A 160 9.31 -7.93 -7.18
CA VAL A 160 8.96 -6.99 -8.23
C VAL A 160 7.49 -7.13 -8.63
N SER A 161 6.79 -6.02 -8.79
CA SER A 161 5.43 -5.98 -9.33
C SER A 161 5.25 -4.85 -10.34
N GLY A 162 4.25 -4.98 -11.20
CA GLY A 162 3.68 -3.86 -11.90
C GLY A 162 2.90 -2.96 -10.95
N ILE A 163 2.85 -1.67 -11.22
CA ILE A 163 2.05 -0.70 -10.48
C ILE A 163 1.18 0.11 -11.44
N GLY A 164 -0.12 0.00 -11.28
CA GLY A 164 -1.11 0.84 -11.92
C GLY A 164 -1.35 2.11 -11.10
N ILE A 165 -1.29 3.27 -11.75
CA ILE A 165 -1.42 4.56 -11.10
C ILE A 165 -2.53 5.36 -11.78
N VAL A 166 -3.40 5.95 -10.97
CA VAL A 166 -4.48 6.82 -11.46
C VAL A 166 -4.17 8.27 -11.06
N PHE A 167 -4.09 9.15 -12.03
CA PHE A 167 -3.88 10.59 -11.82
C PHE A 167 -4.91 11.42 -12.59
N SER A 168 -4.95 12.73 -12.35
CA SER A 168 -6.00 13.63 -12.86
C SER A 168 -6.09 13.75 -14.39
N GLY A 169 -5.28 13.04 -15.15
CA GLY A 169 -5.26 13.06 -16.62
C GLY A 169 -5.29 11.67 -17.25
N GLY A 170 -5.44 10.61 -16.48
CA GLY A 170 -5.44 9.26 -17.03
C GLY A 170 -4.89 8.20 -16.07
N THR A 171 -4.46 7.10 -16.66
CA THR A 171 -3.81 5.99 -15.96
C THR A 171 -2.41 5.81 -16.51
N GLY A 172 -1.47 5.47 -15.64
CA GLY A 172 -0.10 5.08 -15.99
C GLY A 172 0.23 3.70 -15.46
N PHE A 173 1.24 3.10 -16.05
CA PHE A 173 1.81 1.85 -15.57
C PHE A 173 3.32 2.00 -15.37
N CYS A 174 3.80 1.55 -14.25
CA CYS A 174 5.20 1.53 -13.86
C CYS A 174 5.55 0.17 -13.26
N THR A 175 6.76 0.05 -12.81
CA THR A 175 7.28 -1.09 -12.06
C THR A 175 7.83 -0.59 -10.73
N GLY A 176 7.90 -1.48 -9.76
CA GLY A 176 8.63 -1.26 -8.51
C GLY A 176 8.85 -2.56 -7.78
N GLN A 177 9.37 -2.51 -6.57
CA GLN A 177 9.74 -3.69 -5.80
C GLN A 177 9.63 -3.50 -4.30
N LEU A 178 9.27 -4.57 -3.61
CA LEU A 178 9.41 -4.66 -2.17
C LEU A 178 10.88 -4.67 -1.78
N ILE A 179 11.23 -3.82 -0.83
CA ILE A 179 12.57 -3.75 -0.26
C ILE A 179 12.53 -4.03 1.24
N ASN A 180 13.54 -4.72 1.74
CA ASN A 180 13.65 -5.05 3.15
C ASN A 180 14.06 -3.81 3.96
N ASP A 181 13.79 -3.84 5.26
CA ASP A 181 14.36 -2.93 6.23
C ASP A 181 15.41 -3.64 7.11
N LEU A 182 16.09 -2.91 7.99
CA LEU A 182 17.08 -3.51 8.89
C LEU A 182 16.44 -4.22 10.09
N ALA A 183 15.16 -4.02 10.36
CA ALA A 183 14.43 -4.74 11.39
C ALA A 183 14.08 -6.17 10.94
N GLY A 184 13.93 -6.38 9.62
CA GLY A 184 13.57 -7.67 9.05
C GLY A 184 12.15 -8.13 9.43
N ASP A 185 11.26 -7.18 9.67
CA ASP A 185 9.89 -7.42 10.14
C ASP A 185 8.88 -7.57 9.00
N PHE A 186 9.36 -7.57 7.76
CA PHE A 186 8.56 -7.67 6.54
C PHE A 186 7.58 -6.50 6.33
N THR A 187 7.87 -5.33 6.93
CA THR A 187 7.15 -4.10 6.59
C THR A 187 7.10 -3.93 5.07
N PRO A 188 5.93 -3.70 4.45
CA PRO A 188 5.79 -3.74 2.99
C PRO A 188 6.29 -2.45 2.32
N TYR A 189 7.55 -2.10 2.56
CA TYR A 189 8.18 -1.00 1.86
C TYR A 189 8.35 -1.31 0.38
N TYR A 190 7.87 -0.39 -0.45
CA TYR A 190 7.88 -0.51 -1.89
C TYR A 190 8.58 0.68 -2.53
N LEU A 191 9.64 0.43 -3.26
CA LEU A 191 10.42 1.44 -3.97
C LEU A 191 10.00 1.51 -5.43
N THR A 192 9.74 2.71 -5.93
CA THR A 192 9.46 3.02 -7.34
C THR A 192 10.04 4.41 -7.69
N ALA A 193 9.72 4.96 -8.85
CA ALA A 193 10.19 6.27 -9.28
C ALA A 193 9.28 7.42 -8.85
N HIS A 194 9.86 8.61 -8.63
CA HIS A 194 9.10 9.84 -8.35
C HIS A 194 8.20 10.24 -9.53
N HIS A 195 8.68 10.10 -10.77
CA HIS A 195 7.88 10.44 -11.94
C HIS A 195 6.71 9.48 -12.17
N CYS A 196 6.72 8.28 -11.56
CA CYS A 196 5.59 7.35 -11.56
C CYS A 196 4.51 7.80 -10.61
N LEU A 197 4.88 8.11 -9.34
CA LEU A 197 3.99 8.41 -8.26
C LEU A 197 4.70 9.28 -7.23
N SER A 198 4.13 10.42 -6.88
CA SER A 198 4.78 11.37 -5.97
C SER A 198 3.85 12.05 -4.97
N THR A 199 2.55 11.75 -5.03
CA THR A 199 1.55 12.35 -4.14
C THR A 199 0.84 11.30 -3.28
N ARG A 200 0.32 11.69 -2.12
CA ARG A 200 -0.49 10.82 -1.26
C ARG A 200 -1.73 10.30 -1.97
N LYS A 201 -2.37 11.15 -2.80
CA LYS A 201 -3.57 10.75 -3.54
C LYS A 201 -3.28 9.65 -4.56
N GLU A 202 -2.18 9.76 -5.29
CA GLU A 202 -1.71 8.71 -6.22
C GLU A 202 -1.35 7.43 -5.45
N ALA A 203 -0.65 7.55 -4.32
CA ALA A 203 -0.31 6.41 -3.47
C ALA A 203 -1.56 5.68 -2.96
N ALA A 204 -2.52 6.39 -2.39
CA ALA A 204 -3.75 5.80 -1.88
C ALA A 204 -4.59 5.09 -2.96
N SER A 205 -4.43 5.46 -4.24
CA SER A 205 -5.14 4.87 -5.38
C SER A 205 -4.27 3.93 -6.23
N SER A 206 -3.03 3.65 -5.84
CA SER A 206 -2.16 2.74 -6.60
C SER A 206 -2.61 1.29 -6.50
N GLU A 207 -2.36 0.51 -7.54
CA GLU A 207 -2.73 -0.90 -7.64
C GLU A 207 -1.49 -1.70 -8.03
N TYR A 208 -1.19 -2.77 -7.28
CA TYR A 208 0.02 -3.58 -7.40
C TYR A 208 -0.34 -4.93 -7.99
N PHE A 209 0.33 -5.33 -9.08
CA PHE A 209 0.11 -6.59 -9.80
C PHE A 209 1.25 -7.55 -9.47
N TRP A 210 1.02 -8.46 -8.52
CA TRP A 210 2.02 -9.39 -8.01
C TRP A 210 2.14 -10.64 -8.87
N LEU A 211 3.35 -11.20 -8.95
CA LEU A 211 3.62 -12.48 -9.62
C LEU A 211 3.17 -12.52 -11.10
N TYR A 212 3.09 -11.36 -11.75
CA TYR A 212 2.77 -11.28 -13.18
C TYR A 212 3.98 -11.74 -14.00
N GLN A 213 4.13 -13.05 -14.11
CA GLN A 213 5.21 -13.75 -14.80
C GLN A 213 4.74 -15.11 -15.29
N THR A 214 5.46 -15.72 -16.22
CA THR A 214 5.22 -17.08 -16.67
C THR A 214 5.49 -18.09 -15.54
N SER A 215 4.94 -19.27 -15.63
CA SER A 215 5.24 -20.36 -14.69
C SER A 215 6.50 -21.14 -15.04
N THR A 216 6.93 -21.08 -16.30
CA THR A 216 8.13 -21.73 -16.84
C THR A 216 8.77 -20.83 -17.88
N CYS A 217 10.06 -21.00 -18.12
CA CYS A 217 10.81 -20.25 -19.13
C CYS A 217 10.11 -20.24 -20.48
N ASN A 218 9.80 -19.03 -20.98
CA ASN A 218 9.06 -18.78 -22.23
C ASN A 218 7.66 -19.47 -22.27
N GLY A 219 7.06 -19.73 -21.11
CA GLY A 219 5.71 -20.26 -21.01
C GLY A 219 4.64 -19.23 -21.36
N THR A 220 3.38 -19.65 -21.32
CA THR A 220 2.26 -18.72 -21.49
C THR A 220 2.11 -17.85 -20.22
N PRO A 221 2.14 -16.53 -20.35
CA PRO A 221 1.92 -15.66 -19.20
C PRO A 221 0.45 -15.70 -18.76
N PRO A 222 0.17 -15.47 -17.46
CA PRO A 222 -1.20 -15.24 -16.99
C PRO A 222 -1.72 -13.91 -17.58
N THR A 223 -3.03 -13.72 -17.57
CA THR A 223 -3.61 -12.42 -17.88
C THR A 223 -3.41 -11.48 -16.68
N LEU A 224 -3.27 -10.17 -16.92
CA LEU A 224 -3.01 -9.22 -15.84
C LEU A 224 -4.16 -9.17 -14.81
N ASP A 225 -5.39 -9.43 -15.24
CA ASP A 225 -6.59 -9.49 -14.40
C ASP A 225 -6.65 -10.74 -13.51
N SER A 226 -5.91 -11.80 -13.86
CA SER A 226 -5.87 -13.05 -13.10
C SER A 226 -4.80 -13.08 -11.99
N VAL A 227 -3.86 -12.12 -11.96
CA VAL A 227 -2.78 -12.13 -10.97
C VAL A 227 -3.23 -11.53 -9.62
N PRO A 228 -2.61 -11.94 -8.50
CA PRO A 228 -2.89 -11.36 -7.19
C PRO A 228 -2.63 -9.85 -7.17
N ARG A 229 -3.46 -9.10 -6.44
CA ARG A 229 -3.37 -7.63 -6.35
C ARG A 229 -3.38 -7.15 -4.91
N SER A 230 -2.75 -5.98 -4.71
CA SER A 230 -2.93 -5.14 -3.53
C SER A 230 -3.30 -3.73 -3.99
N VAL A 231 -4.04 -2.99 -3.18
CA VAL A 231 -4.52 -1.64 -3.53
C VAL A 231 -4.22 -0.68 -2.41
N GLY A 232 -3.71 0.50 -2.78
CA GLY A 232 -3.37 1.58 -1.88
C GLY A 232 -2.00 1.44 -1.24
N ALA A 233 -1.41 2.59 -0.97
CA ALA A 233 -0.19 2.71 -0.21
C ALA A 233 -0.12 4.06 0.52
N THR A 234 0.60 4.08 1.62
CA THR A 234 1.05 5.32 2.26
C THR A 234 2.32 5.83 1.60
N LEU A 235 2.36 7.12 1.26
CA LEU A 235 3.56 7.78 0.78
C LEU A 235 4.52 8.03 1.94
N VAL A 236 5.62 7.27 2.01
CA VAL A 236 6.64 7.39 3.06
C VAL A 236 7.61 8.53 2.79
N ALA A 237 8.18 8.54 1.59
CA ALA A 237 9.11 9.57 1.15
C ALA A 237 9.18 9.60 -0.38
N THR A 238 9.43 10.77 -0.94
CA THR A 238 9.62 10.95 -2.38
C THR A 238 10.63 12.05 -2.64
N GLY A 239 11.39 11.95 -3.73
CA GLY A 239 12.40 12.93 -4.05
C GLY A 239 12.75 12.97 -5.53
N LYS A 240 12.61 14.17 -6.11
CA LYS A 240 12.86 14.42 -7.53
C LYS A 240 14.35 14.35 -7.91
N ALA A 241 15.25 14.65 -6.95
CA ALA A 241 16.69 14.75 -7.24
C ALA A 241 17.31 13.44 -7.72
N SER A 242 16.89 12.30 -7.20
CA SER A 242 17.26 10.94 -7.62
C SER A 242 16.03 10.12 -8.05
N ASP A 243 14.93 10.78 -8.36
CA ASP A 243 13.72 10.21 -8.94
C ASP A 243 13.16 9.00 -8.16
N TYR A 244 13.13 9.05 -6.84
CA TYR A 244 12.65 7.94 -6.02
C TYR A 244 11.31 8.25 -5.34
N THR A 245 10.54 7.21 -5.11
CA THR A 245 9.40 7.20 -4.19
C THR A 245 9.42 5.90 -3.37
N LEU A 246 9.42 6.05 -2.05
CA LEU A 246 9.22 4.97 -1.10
C LEU A 246 7.80 5.00 -0.59
N LEU A 247 7.12 3.90 -0.73
CA LEU A 247 5.74 3.66 -0.29
C LEU A 247 5.74 2.59 0.81
N MET A 248 4.67 2.54 1.56
CA MET A 248 4.28 1.38 2.36
C MET A 248 2.96 0.87 1.78
N VAL A 249 2.97 -0.33 1.21
CA VAL A 249 1.77 -0.92 0.59
C VAL A 249 0.75 -1.24 1.66
N GLU A 250 -0.49 -0.83 1.43
CA GLU A 250 -1.65 -1.15 2.26
C GLU A 250 -2.37 -2.37 1.68
N GLY A 251 -3.29 -2.93 2.42
CA GLY A 251 -4.00 -4.13 1.98
C GLY A 251 -3.17 -5.42 2.07
N ALA A 252 -3.85 -6.53 1.84
CA ALA A 252 -3.23 -7.85 1.96
C ALA A 252 -2.21 -8.08 0.84
N LEU A 253 -1.01 -8.50 1.22
CA LEU A 253 -0.03 -9.02 0.28
C LEU A 253 -0.29 -10.51 0.02
N PRO A 254 -0.15 -11.00 -1.22
CA PRO A 254 -0.23 -12.43 -1.48
C PRO A 254 0.93 -13.18 -0.83
N GLY A 255 0.74 -14.45 -0.53
CA GLY A 255 1.80 -15.29 0.00
C GLY A 255 2.95 -15.51 -0.99
N GLY A 256 4.14 -15.79 -0.47
CA GLY A 256 5.30 -16.17 -1.27
C GLY A 256 6.06 -15.01 -1.91
N LEU A 257 5.78 -13.77 -1.53
CA LEU A 257 6.57 -12.61 -1.93
C LEU A 257 7.95 -12.60 -1.25
N PHE A 258 8.83 -11.77 -1.77
CA PHE A 258 10.19 -11.57 -1.29
C PHE A 258 10.46 -10.08 -1.05
N TRP A 259 11.30 -9.75 -0.11
CA TRP A 259 11.78 -8.39 0.18
C TRP A 259 13.24 -8.29 -0.21
N SER A 260 13.53 -7.54 -1.27
CA SER A 260 14.90 -7.40 -1.78
C SER A 260 15.81 -6.67 -0.80
N GLY A 261 16.99 -7.20 -0.60
CA GLY A 261 18.08 -6.49 0.06
C GLY A 261 18.56 -5.31 -0.79
N TRP A 262 19.19 -4.34 -0.16
CA TRP A 262 19.69 -3.13 -0.82
C TRP A 262 21.04 -2.73 -0.27
N THR A 263 21.74 -1.86 -1.02
CA THR A 263 22.97 -1.21 -0.56
C THR A 263 22.86 0.30 -0.73
N ALA A 264 23.29 1.04 0.30
CA ALA A 264 23.43 2.49 0.26
C ALA A 264 24.84 2.96 -0.15
N GLU A 265 25.70 2.03 -0.53
CA GLU A 265 27.04 2.32 -1.03
C GLU A 265 27.00 2.77 -2.49
N ARG A 266 27.97 3.56 -2.87
CA ARG A 266 28.20 3.87 -4.29
C ARG A 266 28.79 2.67 -5.00
N ILE A 267 28.17 2.31 -6.09
CA ILE A 267 28.57 1.15 -6.89
C ILE A 267 29.68 1.55 -7.85
N ALA A 268 30.73 0.76 -7.90
CA ALA A 268 31.87 0.98 -8.78
C ALA A 268 31.49 0.77 -10.26
N ASP A 269 32.23 1.44 -11.16
CA ASP A 269 32.13 1.19 -12.58
C ASP A 269 32.59 -0.24 -12.92
N GLY A 270 31.97 -0.81 -13.94
CA GLY A 270 32.21 -2.19 -14.34
C GLY A 270 31.39 -3.21 -13.51
N THR A 271 30.60 -2.78 -12.50
CA THR A 271 29.75 -3.70 -11.75
C THR A 271 28.66 -4.27 -12.66
N ALA A 272 28.61 -5.59 -12.74
CA ALA A 272 27.56 -6.28 -13.47
C ALA A 272 26.21 -6.12 -12.77
N ALA A 273 25.18 -5.84 -13.55
CA ALA A 273 23.86 -5.48 -13.05
C ALA A 273 22.74 -6.21 -13.80
N ALA A 274 21.62 -6.42 -13.12
CA ALA A 274 20.39 -6.93 -13.70
C ALA A 274 19.20 -6.05 -13.29
N GLY A 275 18.34 -5.74 -14.24
CA GLY A 275 17.06 -5.05 -14.03
C GLY A 275 15.90 -6.03 -14.23
N ILE A 276 14.96 -6.06 -13.28
CA ILE A 276 13.73 -6.86 -13.40
C ILE A 276 12.55 -5.90 -13.49
N HIS A 277 11.76 -6.01 -14.57
CA HIS A 277 10.80 -4.97 -14.93
C HIS A 277 9.61 -5.50 -15.74
N HIS A 278 8.63 -4.62 -15.99
CA HIS A 278 7.44 -4.88 -16.80
C HIS A 278 7.44 -3.93 -18.02
N PRO A 279 8.20 -4.23 -19.08
CA PRO A 279 8.26 -3.39 -20.28
C PRO A 279 6.90 -3.42 -20.99
N SER A 280 6.45 -2.27 -21.48
CA SER A 280 5.15 -2.11 -22.14
C SER A 280 3.96 -2.68 -21.34
N ALA A 281 4.13 -2.74 -19.99
CA ALA A 281 3.21 -3.40 -19.06
C ALA A 281 3.02 -4.91 -19.34
N ASP A 282 3.96 -5.54 -20.00
CA ASP A 282 4.02 -6.99 -20.25
C ASP A 282 4.39 -7.74 -18.96
N PHE A 283 4.29 -9.07 -19.00
CA PHE A 283 4.75 -9.90 -17.90
C PHE A 283 6.24 -9.69 -17.60
N LYS A 284 6.68 -10.09 -16.43
CA LYS A 284 8.00 -9.78 -15.86
C LYS A 284 9.15 -10.23 -16.74
N ARG A 285 10.04 -9.30 -17.04
CA ARG A 285 11.22 -9.48 -17.86
C ARG A 285 12.48 -9.18 -17.05
N ILE A 286 13.63 -9.64 -17.55
CA ILE A 286 14.93 -9.37 -16.98
C ILE A 286 15.93 -8.93 -18.05
N SER A 287 16.73 -7.92 -17.74
CA SER A 287 17.78 -7.38 -18.60
C SER A 287 19.10 -7.32 -17.84
N PHE A 288 20.20 -7.56 -18.54
CA PHE A 288 21.56 -7.59 -17.98
C PHE A 288 22.44 -6.53 -18.62
N GLY A 289 23.27 -5.91 -17.80
CA GLY A 289 24.14 -4.85 -18.23
C GLY A 289 25.28 -4.61 -17.25
N THR A 290 25.94 -3.48 -17.43
CA THR A 290 27.06 -3.05 -16.60
C THR A 290 26.86 -1.60 -16.20
N LYS A 291 27.11 -1.28 -14.93
CA LYS A 291 27.11 0.10 -14.43
C LYS A 291 28.32 0.83 -14.98
N ASP A 292 28.10 1.99 -15.54
CA ASP A 292 29.15 2.92 -15.89
C ASP A 292 28.87 4.34 -15.36
N GLU A 293 29.91 5.15 -15.22
CA GLU A 293 29.79 6.56 -14.86
C GLU A 293 29.68 7.40 -16.13
N SER A 294 28.58 8.15 -16.22
CA SER A 294 28.34 9.00 -17.39
C SER A 294 27.46 10.17 -17.04
N SER A 295 27.84 11.36 -17.51
CA SER A 295 27.02 12.57 -17.45
C SER A 295 25.79 12.52 -18.38
N ALA A 296 25.65 11.49 -19.21
CA ALA A 296 24.48 11.29 -20.06
C ALA A 296 23.17 11.17 -19.26
N CYS A 297 23.27 10.74 -17.98
CA CYS A 297 22.14 10.64 -17.05
C CYS A 297 21.94 11.90 -16.18
N GLY A 298 22.66 12.98 -16.45
CA GLY A 298 22.63 14.20 -15.63
C GLY A 298 23.65 14.17 -14.49
N ASP A 299 23.21 14.53 -13.26
CA ASP A 299 24.12 14.56 -12.11
C ASP A 299 24.52 13.15 -11.68
N VAL A 300 25.78 12.80 -11.91
CA VAL A 300 26.38 11.50 -11.56
C VAL A 300 26.34 11.18 -10.06
N LYS A 301 26.06 12.15 -9.20
CA LYS A 301 25.83 11.91 -7.78
C LYS A 301 24.47 11.27 -7.55
N ASN A 302 23.48 11.63 -8.34
CA ASN A 302 22.08 11.24 -8.18
C ASN A 302 21.65 10.10 -9.09
N PHE A 303 22.38 9.90 -10.22
CA PHE A 303 22.04 8.90 -11.21
C PHE A 303 23.23 8.01 -11.57
N VAL A 304 22.91 6.79 -11.92
CA VAL A 304 23.85 5.83 -12.51
C VAL A 304 23.36 5.45 -13.90
N ARG A 305 24.29 5.23 -14.82
CA ARG A 305 24.03 4.70 -16.15
C ARG A 305 24.22 3.19 -16.13
N ILE A 306 23.31 2.47 -16.77
CA ILE A 306 23.42 1.03 -17.03
C ILE A 306 23.47 0.82 -18.53
N SER A 307 24.59 0.32 -19.04
CA SER A 307 24.76 -0.09 -20.43
C SER A 307 24.33 -1.54 -20.58
N TRP A 308 23.35 -1.79 -21.45
CA TRP A 308 22.76 -3.11 -21.62
C TRP A 308 23.59 -3.99 -22.53
N THR A 309 23.72 -5.25 -22.14
CA THR A 309 24.38 -6.30 -22.93
C THR A 309 23.39 -7.39 -23.37
N LYS A 310 22.25 -7.50 -22.67
CA LYS A 310 21.20 -8.48 -22.98
C LYS A 310 19.84 -7.97 -22.47
N GLY A 311 18.90 -7.78 -23.37
CA GLY A 311 17.63 -7.11 -23.08
C GLY A 311 17.83 -5.60 -22.92
N VAL A 312 16.72 -4.88 -22.71
CA VAL A 312 16.65 -3.43 -22.55
C VAL A 312 15.52 -3.09 -21.61
N THR A 313 15.18 -1.80 -21.42
CA THR A 313 13.91 -1.37 -20.82
C THR A 313 13.03 -0.67 -21.84
N GLU A 314 11.74 -0.57 -21.58
CA GLU A 314 10.74 0.12 -22.39
C GLU A 314 9.75 0.88 -21.46
N PRO A 315 8.85 1.74 -21.98
CA PRO A 315 7.80 2.37 -21.19
C PRO A 315 7.04 1.34 -20.35
N GLY A 316 6.77 1.64 -19.08
CA GLY A 316 6.23 0.68 -18.11
C GLY A 316 7.29 0.07 -17.19
N SER A 317 8.55 0.00 -17.62
CA SER A 317 9.67 -0.42 -16.79
C SER A 317 10.09 0.61 -15.74
N SER A 318 9.66 1.87 -15.87
CA SER A 318 9.92 3.00 -14.96
C SER A 318 9.76 2.59 -13.49
N GLY A 319 10.71 2.94 -12.63
CA GLY A 319 10.71 2.61 -11.21
C GLY A 319 11.24 1.22 -10.86
N SER A 320 11.49 0.34 -11.84
CA SER A 320 12.07 -0.99 -11.61
C SER A 320 13.45 -0.92 -10.98
N GLY A 321 13.73 -1.88 -10.10
CA GLY A 321 15.03 -2.01 -9.43
C GLY A 321 16.15 -2.42 -10.36
N ILE A 322 17.33 -1.87 -10.10
CA ILE A 322 18.60 -2.38 -10.64
C ILE A 322 19.37 -3.04 -9.50
N PHE A 323 19.83 -4.26 -9.74
CA PHE A 323 20.43 -5.13 -8.75
C PHE A 323 21.84 -5.53 -9.17
N ARG A 324 22.72 -5.70 -8.21
CA ARG A 324 24.05 -6.31 -8.43
C ARG A 324 23.86 -7.79 -8.75
N THR A 325 24.66 -8.31 -9.68
CA THR A 325 24.57 -9.75 -10.03
C THR A 325 25.30 -10.66 -9.06
N ASP A 326 26.22 -10.14 -8.25
CA ASP A 326 27.04 -10.94 -7.31
C ASP A 326 26.34 -11.23 -5.98
N ASN A 327 25.40 -10.39 -5.55
CA ASN A 327 24.72 -10.53 -4.25
C ASN A 327 23.24 -10.13 -4.26
N HIS A 328 22.70 -9.79 -5.41
CA HIS A 328 21.29 -9.41 -5.64
C HIS A 328 20.82 -8.17 -4.84
N GLN A 329 21.72 -7.35 -4.35
CA GLN A 329 21.34 -6.11 -3.66
C GLN A 329 20.92 -5.03 -4.66
N LEU A 330 19.77 -4.41 -4.37
CA LEU A 330 19.28 -3.24 -5.08
C LEU A 330 20.20 -2.04 -4.82
N PHE A 331 20.51 -1.27 -5.88
CA PHE A 331 21.30 -0.03 -5.78
C PHE A 331 20.70 1.17 -6.53
N GLY A 332 19.52 1.02 -7.14
CA GLY A 332 18.81 2.12 -7.81
C GLY A 332 17.45 1.71 -8.34
N GLN A 333 16.71 2.68 -8.85
CA GLN A 333 15.42 2.50 -9.54
C GLN A 333 15.39 3.27 -10.86
N LEU A 334 14.72 2.72 -11.88
CA LEU A 334 14.75 3.21 -13.26
C LEU A 334 14.05 4.58 -13.40
N LEU A 335 14.81 5.57 -13.87
CA LEU A 335 14.30 6.81 -14.44
C LEU A 335 13.80 6.58 -15.87
N GLY A 336 14.62 5.99 -16.72
CA GLY A 336 14.42 5.75 -18.14
C GLY A 336 15.67 6.07 -18.95
N GLY A 337 15.58 5.93 -20.26
CA GLY A 337 16.66 6.23 -21.17
C GLY A 337 16.28 5.98 -22.63
N PRO A 338 17.26 5.98 -23.54
CA PRO A 338 17.04 5.80 -24.96
C PRO A 338 16.98 4.33 -25.39
N SER A 339 17.12 3.36 -24.48
CA SER A 339 17.18 1.95 -24.86
C SER A 339 15.86 1.48 -25.48
N ALA A 340 15.96 0.65 -26.49
CA ALA A 340 14.85 -0.07 -27.13
C ALA A 340 15.43 -1.28 -27.87
N CYS A 341 14.58 -2.27 -28.18
CA CYS A 341 15.03 -3.51 -28.86
C CYS A 341 15.74 -3.25 -30.20
N GLU A 342 15.33 -2.21 -30.91
CA GLU A 342 15.89 -1.85 -32.22
C GLU A 342 16.81 -0.62 -32.16
N ALA A 343 17.22 -0.19 -30.94
CA ALA A 343 18.08 0.97 -30.78
C ALA A 343 19.53 0.68 -31.26
N ASP A 344 20.17 1.75 -31.72
CA ASP A 344 21.62 1.70 -32.04
C ASP A 344 22.42 1.29 -30.78
N PRO A 345 23.54 0.58 -30.94
CA PRO A 345 24.39 0.15 -29.82
C PRO A 345 24.79 1.28 -28.87
N ALA A 346 24.95 2.51 -29.34
CA ALA A 346 25.28 3.68 -28.54
C ALA A 346 24.08 4.14 -27.64
N SER A 347 22.88 3.72 -27.97
CA SER A 347 21.65 4.01 -27.24
C SER A 347 21.17 2.86 -26.33
N LEU A 348 21.92 1.76 -26.27
CA LEU A 348 21.57 0.61 -25.40
C LEU A 348 21.95 0.89 -23.95
N PHE A 349 21.40 1.95 -23.37
CA PHE A 349 21.59 2.28 -21.97
C PHE A 349 20.35 2.95 -21.36
N ASP A 350 20.24 2.87 -20.03
CA ASP A 350 19.26 3.60 -19.26
C ASP A 350 19.86 4.20 -17.98
N CYS A 351 19.14 5.17 -17.43
CA CYS A 351 19.50 5.93 -16.26
C CYS A 351 18.66 5.47 -15.06
N TYR A 352 19.32 5.24 -13.96
CA TYR A 352 18.69 4.84 -12.70
C TYR A 352 19.00 5.87 -11.62
N GLY A 353 17.99 6.25 -10.83
CA GLY A 353 18.23 7.01 -9.60
C GLY A 353 19.06 6.18 -8.64
N ALA A 354 20.19 6.74 -8.17
CA ALA A 354 21.11 6.04 -7.28
C ALA A 354 20.48 5.91 -5.87
N PHE A 355 20.33 4.70 -5.37
CA PHE A 355 19.79 4.49 -4.02
C PHE A 355 20.69 5.12 -2.94
N ALA A 356 22.00 5.15 -3.13
CA ALA A 356 22.95 5.86 -2.28
C ALA A 356 22.59 7.36 -2.08
N SER A 357 22.00 8.01 -3.10
CA SER A 357 21.55 9.39 -3.03
C SER A 357 20.16 9.54 -2.41
N SER A 358 19.30 8.54 -2.57
CA SER A 358 17.96 8.50 -1.96
C SER A 358 18.01 8.14 -0.48
N TYR A 359 18.96 7.28 -0.07
CA TYR A 359 19.06 6.69 1.26
C TYR A 359 19.04 7.69 2.42
N PRO A 360 19.72 8.86 2.39
CA PRO A 360 19.65 9.83 3.47
C PRO A 360 18.22 10.25 3.86
N ASN A 361 17.30 10.23 2.89
CA ASN A 361 15.90 10.62 3.08
C ASN A 361 15.00 9.47 3.52
N VAL A 362 15.38 8.23 3.25
CA VAL A 362 14.61 7.01 3.59
C VAL A 362 15.25 6.18 4.70
N LYS A 363 16.41 6.59 5.20
CA LYS A 363 17.17 5.82 6.20
C LYS A 363 16.43 5.58 7.51
N ASN A 364 15.59 6.53 7.96
CA ASN A 364 14.88 6.38 9.22
C ASN A 364 13.86 5.24 9.16
N PRO A 365 12.89 5.23 8.22
CA PRO A 365 11.99 4.09 8.07
C PRO A 365 12.76 2.77 7.84
N LEU A 366 13.78 2.76 6.97
CA LEU A 366 14.50 1.52 6.64
C LEU A 366 15.44 1.01 7.74
N ARG A 367 15.82 1.84 8.73
CA ARG A 367 16.69 1.43 9.86
C ARG A 367 15.92 1.09 11.12
N LYS A 368 14.80 1.79 11.39
CA LYS A 368 14.04 1.68 12.64
C LYS A 368 12.69 0.97 12.45
N GLY A 369 12.40 0.48 11.25
CA GLY A 369 11.04 0.14 10.86
C GLY A 369 10.18 1.40 10.70
N TRP A 370 8.90 1.21 10.43
CA TRP A 370 7.91 2.30 10.31
C TRP A 370 7.42 2.80 11.68
N ASP A 371 8.24 2.69 12.72
CA ASP A 371 7.87 2.94 14.09
C ASP A 371 8.89 3.77 14.87
N ASP A 372 8.61 4.06 16.12
CA ASP A 372 9.52 4.85 16.94
C ASP A 372 10.27 4.01 17.99
N GLU A 373 11.10 4.67 18.79
CA GLU A 373 11.94 4.01 19.81
C GLU A 373 11.17 3.58 21.06
N SER A 374 9.86 3.85 21.15
CA SER A 374 9.02 3.42 22.28
C SER A 374 8.59 1.97 22.16
N GLU A 375 8.73 1.38 20.99
CA GLU A 375 8.30 0.02 20.69
C GLU A 375 9.13 -1.09 21.38
N PRO A 376 8.52 -2.25 21.62
CA PRO A 376 7.11 -2.62 21.44
C PRO A 376 6.25 -2.14 22.63
N ASN A 377 5.20 -1.33 22.37
CA ASN A 377 4.27 -0.83 23.39
C ASN A 377 2.78 -0.92 22.94
N ASN A 378 2.45 -1.90 22.07
CA ASN A 378 1.18 -2.03 21.35
C ASN A 378 0.03 -2.61 22.20
N SER A 379 0.26 -2.87 23.48
CA SER A 379 -0.75 -3.40 24.40
C SER A 379 -0.51 -2.94 25.84
N CYS A 380 -1.55 -2.99 26.66
CA CYS A 380 -1.48 -2.51 28.04
C CYS A 380 -0.39 -3.19 28.87
N ASP A 381 -0.19 -4.48 28.73
CA ASP A 381 0.86 -5.24 29.42
C ASP A 381 2.27 -4.79 29.02
N LYS A 382 2.43 -4.32 27.78
CA LYS A 382 3.66 -3.77 27.22
C LYS A 382 3.77 -2.25 27.36
N ALA A 383 2.81 -1.60 28.05
CA ALA A 383 2.80 -0.16 28.20
C ALA A 383 4.15 0.37 28.72
N ARG A 384 4.75 1.30 27.99
CA ARG A 384 6.04 1.89 28.30
C ARG A 384 5.97 2.81 29.51
N VAL A 385 6.86 2.61 30.47
CA VAL A 385 6.99 3.54 31.59
C VAL A 385 7.64 4.82 31.12
N VAL A 386 6.97 5.96 31.37
CA VAL A 386 7.48 7.29 31.03
C VAL A 386 7.64 8.14 32.29
N MET A 387 8.35 9.26 32.14
CA MET A 387 8.47 10.31 33.15
C MET A 387 7.69 11.56 32.72
N THR A 388 7.48 12.50 33.62
CA THR A 388 6.97 13.83 33.28
C THR A 388 7.93 14.53 32.32
N GLY A 389 7.36 15.26 31.35
CA GLY A 389 8.12 15.93 30.30
C GLY A 389 7.47 15.75 28.93
N THR A 390 8.21 16.05 27.88
CA THR A 390 7.74 15.93 26.49
C THR A 390 8.52 14.87 25.73
N LEU A 391 7.80 13.89 25.20
CA LEU A 391 8.30 12.92 24.21
C LEU A 391 7.98 13.46 22.81
N LYS A 392 8.98 13.54 21.95
CA LYS A 392 8.82 14.11 20.59
C LYS A 392 8.96 13.02 19.53
N ASN A 393 8.33 13.29 18.37
CA ASN A 393 8.44 12.45 17.18
C ASN A 393 8.04 10.98 17.45
N ARG A 394 6.96 10.79 18.22
CA ARG A 394 6.33 9.46 18.35
C ARG A 394 5.54 9.17 17.11
N VAL A 395 5.30 7.89 16.86
CA VAL A 395 4.59 7.39 15.67
C VAL A 395 3.49 6.45 16.12
N VAL A 396 2.27 6.75 15.75
CA VAL A 396 1.14 5.84 15.93
C VAL A 396 0.66 5.36 14.56
N LYS A 397 0.34 4.07 14.48
CA LYS A 397 -0.12 3.42 13.26
C LYS A 397 -1.47 2.76 13.48
N VAL A 398 -2.13 2.51 12.38
CA VAL A 398 -3.34 1.71 12.38
C VAL A 398 -3.04 0.30 12.90
N LEU A 399 -3.90 -0.22 13.79
CA LEU A 399 -3.73 -1.49 14.51
C LEU A 399 -2.47 -1.61 15.40
N ASP A 400 -1.78 -0.52 15.60
CA ASP A 400 -0.55 -0.44 16.36
C ASP A 400 -0.62 0.75 17.35
N PRO A 401 -1.49 0.67 18.35
CA PRO A 401 -1.69 1.73 19.32
C PRO A 401 -0.52 1.77 20.31
N ASP A 402 -0.13 2.98 20.70
CA ASP A 402 0.94 3.20 21.67
C ASP A 402 0.41 3.22 23.09
N TRP A 403 0.89 2.34 23.94
CA TRP A 403 0.54 2.30 25.34
C TRP A 403 1.67 2.80 26.23
N TYR A 404 1.31 3.70 27.15
CA TYR A 404 2.23 4.29 28.11
C TYR A 404 1.67 4.21 29.52
N LYS A 405 2.56 4.29 30.52
CA LYS A 405 2.16 4.34 31.92
C LYS A 405 3.09 5.20 32.78
N ILE A 406 2.52 5.78 33.84
CA ILE A 406 3.24 6.55 34.84
C ILE A 406 2.68 6.31 36.23
N SER A 407 3.54 6.38 37.24
CA SER A 407 3.12 6.29 38.64
C SER A 407 2.75 7.67 39.17
N VAL A 408 1.49 7.87 39.56
CA VAL A 408 0.91 9.13 40.05
C VAL A 408 0.79 9.08 41.57
N PRO A 409 1.38 10.00 42.35
CA PRO A 409 1.22 10.08 43.81
C PRO A 409 -0.25 10.34 44.21
N ALA A 410 -0.61 9.90 45.43
CA ALA A 410 -1.93 10.18 46.00
C ALA A 410 -2.25 11.68 45.98
N GLY A 411 -3.47 12.02 45.63
CA GLY A 411 -3.97 13.41 45.58
C GLY A 411 -3.51 14.24 44.39
N LYS A 412 -2.55 13.76 43.59
CA LYS A 412 -2.01 14.45 42.42
C LYS A 412 -2.85 14.19 41.17
N THR A 413 -2.81 15.16 40.25
CA THR A 413 -3.49 15.10 38.95
C THR A 413 -2.48 14.88 37.85
N LEU A 414 -2.66 13.83 37.08
CA LEU A 414 -1.98 13.58 35.80
C LEU A 414 -2.71 14.34 34.70
N THR A 415 -1.94 14.97 33.83
CA THR A 415 -2.41 15.50 32.52
C THR A 415 -1.52 14.90 31.46
N VAL A 416 -2.13 14.25 30.46
CA VAL A 416 -1.49 13.78 29.24
C VAL A 416 -2.08 14.56 28.08
N GLN A 417 -1.19 15.14 27.27
CA GLN A 417 -1.54 15.90 26.08
C GLN A 417 -0.75 15.34 24.90
N VAL A 418 -1.44 15.02 23.82
CA VAL A 418 -0.82 14.70 22.52
C VAL A 418 -1.09 15.83 21.54
N SER A 419 -0.13 16.11 20.66
CA SER A 419 -0.22 17.15 19.62
C SER A 419 0.27 16.57 18.31
N PHE A 420 -0.51 16.70 17.26
CA PHE A 420 -0.29 16.10 15.95
C PHE A 420 -0.83 17.03 14.85
N VAL A 421 -0.93 16.58 13.63
CA VAL A 421 -1.60 17.27 12.53
C VAL A 421 -2.77 16.39 12.10
N ASP A 422 -3.98 16.77 12.48
CA ASP A 422 -5.22 15.99 12.24
C ASP A 422 -5.41 15.65 10.76
N ALA A 423 -5.10 16.57 9.86
CA ALA A 423 -5.15 16.33 8.41
C ALA A 423 -4.24 15.20 7.89
N ASN A 424 -3.35 14.66 8.73
CA ASN A 424 -2.49 13.51 8.43
C ASN A 424 -2.99 12.20 9.07
N GLY A 425 -4.14 12.22 9.74
CA GLY A 425 -4.75 11.11 10.46
C GLY A 425 -5.16 11.55 11.87
N ASP A 426 -6.41 11.29 12.22
CA ASP A 426 -6.98 11.63 13.52
C ASP A 426 -6.40 10.72 14.61
N VAL A 427 -5.88 11.32 15.69
CA VAL A 427 -5.23 10.61 16.81
C VAL A 427 -6.02 10.81 18.08
N ASP A 428 -6.53 9.72 18.63
CA ASP A 428 -7.31 9.67 19.83
C ASP A 428 -6.51 9.26 21.07
N LEU A 429 -7.03 9.59 22.24
CA LEU A 429 -6.40 9.36 23.54
C LEU A 429 -7.39 8.78 24.57
N ASP A 430 -7.11 7.57 25.05
CA ASP A 430 -7.84 6.90 26.14
C ASP A 430 -6.96 6.74 27.37
N LEU A 431 -7.50 7.02 28.56
CA LEU A 431 -6.78 6.85 29.83
C LEU A 431 -7.49 5.80 30.69
N PHE A 432 -6.70 4.89 31.26
CA PHE A 432 -7.12 3.76 32.08
C PHE A 432 -6.43 3.74 33.44
N ASP A 433 -6.95 2.94 34.36
CA ASP A 433 -6.22 2.50 35.53
C ASP A 433 -5.19 1.38 35.19
N ALA A 434 -4.46 0.90 36.18
CA ALA A 434 -3.46 -0.16 35.99
C ALA A 434 -4.02 -1.49 35.51
N SER A 435 -5.31 -1.74 35.59
CA SER A 435 -5.96 -2.97 35.11
C SER A 435 -6.29 -2.96 33.63
N CYS A 436 -6.25 -1.79 33.00
CA CYS A 436 -6.66 -1.58 31.59
C CYS A 436 -8.02 -2.22 31.28
N GLY A 437 -8.98 -1.96 32.16
CA GLY A 437 -10.35 -2.45 31.98
C GLY A 437 -10.99 -1.98 30.68
N THR A 438 -12.14 -2.52 30.35
CA THR A 438 -12.87 -2.22 29.08
C THR A 438 -13.40 -0.79 29.00
N ALA A 439 -13.50 -0.06 30.13
CA ALA A 439 -13.96 1.32 30.16
C ALA A 439 -12.80 2.25 30.55
N PRO A 440 -12.46 3.25 29.73
CA PRO A 440 -11.47 4.25 30.08
C PRO A 440 -11.97 5.17 31.21
N LEU A 441 -11.05 5.68 32.02
CA LEU A 441 -11.30 6.69 33.06
C LEU A 441 -11.54 8.09 32.47
N ALA A 442 -10.93 8.38 31.33
CA ALA A 442 -11.09 9.59 30.56
C ALA A 442 -10.77 9.32 29.09
N THR A 443 -11.43 10.02 28.19
CA THR A 443 -11.22 9.94 26.75
C THR A 443 -11.09 11.35 26.17
N SER A 444 -10.38 11.48 25.07
CA SER A 444 -10.33 12.68 24.26
C SER A 444 -10.30 12.21 22.81
N HIS A 445 -11.42 12.40 22.10
CA HIS A 445 -11.65 11.96 20.73
C HIS A 445 -12.23 13.15 19.96
N THR A 446 -11.40 14.04 19.49
CA THR A 446 -11.79 15.25 18.77
C THR A 446 -11.07 15.36 17.45
N ALA A 447 -11.66 16.00 16.46
CA ALA A 447 -11.03 16.29 15.19
C ALA A 447 -10.16 17.57 15.26
N ASN A 448 -9.33 17.70 16.29
CA ASN A 448 -8.40 18.82 16.48
C ASN A 448 -6.97 18.31 16.51
N ASP A 449 -6.01 19.15 16.21
CA ASP A 449 -4.56 18.87 16.27
C ASP A 449 -4.04 18.52 17.69
N GLN A 450 -4.93 18.34 18.65
CA GLN A 450 -4.56 18.12 20.04
C GLN A 450 -5.61 17.33 20.81
N GLU A 451 -5.17 16.28 21.53
CA GLU A 451 -5.99 15.53 22.49
C GLU A 451 -5.44 15.65 23.90
N VAL A 452 -6.33 15.78 24.91
CA VAL A 452 -5.95 15.97 26.31
C VAL A 452 -6.81 15.15 27.22
N VAL A 453 -6.20 14.34 28.09
CA VAL A 453 -6.90 13.66 29.20
C VAL A 453 -6.30 14.05 30.54
N GLN A 454 -7.16 14.04 31.57
CA GLN A 454 -6.77 14.31 32.96
C GLN A 454 -7.34 13.27 33.90
N TRP A 455 -6.57 12.91 34.92
CA TRP A 455 -7.00 12.03 35.99
C TRP A 455 -6.38 12.40 37.32
N LYS A 456 -7.21 12.56 38.35
CA LYS A 456 -6.78 12.77 39.73
C LYS A 456 -6.69 11.44 40.47
N ASN A 457 -5.53 11.12 41.01
CA ASN A 457 -5.37 9.93 41.84
C ASN A 457 -6.04 10.16 43.22
N THR A 458 -7.22 9.58 43.41
CA THR A 458 -7.99 9.63 44.66
C THR A 458 -7.85 8.35 45.50
N THR A 459 -6.97 7.43 45.16
CA THR A 459 -6.87 6.11 45.83
C THR A 459 -6.21 6.12 47.21
N GLY A 460 -5.74 7.25 47.69
CA GLY A 460 -5.02 7.36 48.96
C GLY A 460 -3.57 6.86 48.93
N ALA A 461 -3.15 6.17 47.88
CA ALA A 461 -1.80 5.66 47.66
C ALA A 461 -1.29 6.03 46.24
N ARG A 462 -0.01 5.78 46.00
CA ARG A 462 0.54 5.91 44.66
C ARG A 462 -0.08 4.86 43.72
N ALA A 463 -0.58 5.27 42.57
CA ALA A 463 -1.24 4.38 41.60
C ALA A 463 -0.68 4.61 40.19
N PHE A 464 -0.69 3.57 39.37
CA PHE A 464 -0.36 3.69 37.95
C PHE A 464 -1.60 4.18 37.19
N ALA A 465 -1.38 5.18 36.33
CA ALA A 465 -2.24 5.52 35.23
C ALA A 465 -1.64 4.98 33.94
N VAL A 466 -2.45 4.41 33.10
CA VAL A 466 -2.09 3.84 31.81
C VAL A 466 -2.89 4.53 30.73
N TRP A 467 -2.32 4.84 29.59
CA TRP A 467 -3.08 5.43 28.49
C TRP A 467 -2.65 4.86 27.15
N LYS A 468 -3.58 4.96 26.21
CA LYS A 468 -3.47 4.49 24.85
C LYS A 468 -3.60 5.69 23.92
N VAL A 469 -2.63 5.86 23.02
CA VAL A 469 -2.69 6.74 21.87
C VAL A 469 -2.97 5.87 20.65
N PHE A 470 -3.97 6.21 19.85
CA PHE A 470 -4.34 5.37 18.69
C PHE A 470 -4.89 6.22 17.55
N LEU A 471 -4.85 5.68 16.34
CA LEU A 471 -5.47 6.30 15.18
C LEU A 471 -6.96 6.00 15.14
N ALA A 472 -7.79 7.04 15.03
CA ALA A 472 -9.21 6.95 14.73
C ALA A 472 -9.46 6.94 13.21
N SER A 473 -8.56 7.57 12.44
CA SER A 473 -8.64 7.56 10.98
C SER A 473 -7.23 7.56 10.36
N ASP A 474 -7.15 7.15 9.08
CA ASP A 474 -5.90 7.06 8.32
C ASP A 474 -4.98 5.91 8.77
N THR A 475 -3.77 5.82 8.24
CA THR A 475 -2.87 4.68 8.42
C THR A 475 -1.72 4.97 9.37
N ARG A 476 -1.35 6.25 9.55
CA ARG A 476 -0.23 6.69 10.37
C ARG A 476 -0.26 8.19 10.65
N ASN A 477 0.12 8.58 11.88
CA ASN A 477 0.47 9.96 12.18
C ASN A 477 1.70 10.04 13.10
N ASN A 478 2.37 11.18 13.09
CA ASN A 478 3.40 11.53 14.07
C ASN A 478 2.79 12.44 15.13
N TYR A 479 3.18 12.23 16.37
CA TYR A 479 2.72 13.08 17.46
C TYR A 479 3.84 13.43 18.45
N ASN A 480 3.62 14.50 19.21
CA ASN A 480 4.39 14.82 20.40
C ASN A 480 3.48 14.64 21.61
N MET A 481 4.02 14.08 22.69
CA MET A 481 3.26 13.84 23.90
C MET A 481 3.90 14.56 25.09
N THR A 482 3.10 15.31 25.84
CA THR A 482 3.51 15.99 27.08
C THR A 482 2.79 15.39 28.27
N VAL A 483 3.55 14.97 29.28
CA VAL A 483 3.07 14.34 30.51
C VAL A 483 3.41 15.20 31.70
N ASN A 484 2.41 15.62 32.46
CA ASN A 484 2.55 16.46 33.65
C ASN A 484 1.81 15.85 34.86
N ILE A 485 2.41 15.99 36.05
CA ILE A 485 1.78 15.65 37.33
C ILE A 485 1.83 16.87 38.25
N ARG A 486 0.68 17.32 38.73
CA ARG A 486 0.54 18.49 39.63
C ARG A 486 -0.22 18.15 40.89
#